data_12566247ed6a81d767049bfd873ca31f
#
_entry.id   12566247ed6a81d767049bfd873ca31f
#
_cell.length_a   1.000
_cell.length_b   1.000
_cell.length_c   1.000
_cell.angle_alpha   90.00
_cell.angle_beta   90.00
_cell.angle_gamma   90.00
#
_symmetry.space_group_name_H-M   'P 1'
#
loop_
_entity.id
_entity.type
_entity.pdbx_description
1 polymer ?
#
loop_
_entity_poly.entity_id
_entity_poly.type
_entity_poly.pdbx_seq_one_letter_code
_entity_poly.pdbx_strand_id
1 'polypeptide(L)'
;MKITFRTFLILFLTAGLLVSCGSKNKVVTRKKSRTTKTVKRTPKKQPVATVENDEKVTTTITPSGKDDVSNYIDIFAADAMKEMQLYKIPASITLAQGILESGSGKGRLAVEANNHFGVKCHTGWTGAKIYHDDDEDQECFRKYKDASYSYRDHSLFLTDRKRYAGLFKLDADDYKAWAQGLKDAGYATDRRYPAKLVSLIERYRLDKYDAQVLGKELSYTQTENTNTTQIKYIVVKGDTLYGLATKHNTTVDRIKLINGLRDNSISIGSTIFIEPDTKN
;
A
#
# COMPACT_ATOMS: atom_id res chain seq x y z
N MET A 1 -56.65 -13.72 -38.18
CA MET A 1 -56.22 -13.31 -39.49
C MET A 1 -54.69 -13.39 -39.53
N LYS A 2 -54.17 -14.37 -40.28
CA LYS A 2 -52.73 -14.69 -40.42
C LYS A 2 -52.13 -13.72 -41.44
N ILE A 3 -50.99 -13.12 -41.18
CA ILE A 3 -50.12 -12.57 -42.22
C ILE A 3 -48.66 -12.90 -41.86
N THR A 4 -48.12 -13.82 -42.64
CA THR A 4 -46.72 -14.15 -42.84
C THR A 4 -46.09 -13.18 -43.83
N PHE A 5 -44.84 -12.74 -43.59
CA PHE A 5 -43.99 -12.16 -44.63
C PHE A 5 -42.53 -12.48 -44.24
N ARG A 6 -41.93 -13.41 -44.84
CA ARG A 6 -41.07 -13.68 -45.98
C ARG A 6 -39.96 -12.65 -46.21
N THR A 7 -38.76 -13.12 -45.86
CA THR A 7 -37.43 -13.03 -46.57
C THR A 7 -37.22 -11.91 -47.56
N PHE A 8 -36.19 -11.11 -47.35
CA PHE A 8 -35.35 -10.57 -48.42
C PHE A 8 -33.85 -10.76 -48.12
N LEU A 9 -33.28 -11.69 -48.86
CA LEU A 9 -31.86 -11.95 -49.03
C LEU A 9 -31.39 -11.07 -50.20
N ILE A 10 -30.45 -10.14 -49.97
CA ILE A 10 -29.69 -9.51 -51.08
C ILE A 10 -28.21 -9.65 -50.78
N LEU A 11 -27.63 -10.49 -51.59
CA LEU A 11 -26.19 -10.73 -51.79
C LEU A 11 -25.62 -9.54 -52.57
N PHE A 12 -24.61 -8.86 -52.04
CA PHE A 12 -23.74 -8.00 -52.85
C PHE A 12 -22.30 -8.47 -52.72
N LEU A 13 -21.89 -9.19 -53.74
CA LEU A 13 -20.53 -9.62 -53.99
C LEU A 13 -19.87 -8.54 -54.87
N THR A 14 -18.88 -7.82 -54.38
CA THR A 14 -17.94 -7.11 -55.28
C THR A 14 -16.52 -7.27 -54.75
N ALA A 15 -15.75 -7.94 -55.57
CA ALA A 15 -14.30 -8.08 -55.48
C ALA A 15 -13.62 -6.73 -55.81
N GLY A 16 -12.55 -6.40 -55.11
CA GLY A 16 -11.72 -5.20 -55.35
C GLY A 16 -10.34 -5.33 -54.72
N LEU A 17 -9.44 -6.01 -55.42
CA LEU A 17 -8.03 -5.72 -55.69
C LEU A 17 -7.12 -5.24 -54.54
N LEU A 18 -6.19 -6.12 -54.25
CA LEU A 18 -4.95 -5.94 -53.53
C LEU A 18 -4.06 -4.84 -54.12
N VAL A 19 -3.65 -3.86 -53.33
CA VAL A 19 -2.45 -3.06 -53.60
C VAL A 19 -1.51 -3.23 -52.43
N SER A 20 -0.51 -4.08 -52.62
CA SER A 20 0.65 -4.25 -51.77
C SER A 20 1.65 -3.13 -52.10
N CYS A 21 1.91 -2.24 -51.13
CA CYS A 21 3.08 -1.34 -51.15
C CYS A 21 4.04 -1.75 -50.05
N GLY A 22 5.04 -2.53 -50.42
CA GLY A 22 6.19 -2.85 -49.59
C GLY A 22 7.12 -1.64 -49.46
N SER A 23 7.30 -1.12 -48.29
CA SER A 23 8.36 -0.16 -47.94
C SER A 23 9.47 -0.87 -47.23
N LYS A 24 10.61 -1.03 -47.89
CA LYS A 24 11.87 -1.55 -47.34
C LYS A 24 12.57 -0.42 -46.59
N ASN A 25 12.54 -0.42 -45.30
CA ASN A 25 13.40 0.47 -44.53
C ASN A 25 14.76 -0.17 -44.30
N LYS A 26 15.79 0.47 -44.88
CA LYS A 26 17.20 0.12 -44.74
C LYS A 26 17.67 0.43 -43.32
N VAL A 27 18.18 -0.59 -42.62
CA VAL A 27 18.93 -0.45 -41.38
C VAL A 27 20.29 0.21 -41.70
N VAL A 28 20.49 1.43 -41.22
CA VAL A 28 21.80 2.10 -41.22
C VAL A 28 22.46 1.90 -39.90
N THR A 29 23.36 0.94 -39.83
CA THR A 29 24.28 0.77 -38.71
C THR A 29 25.34 1.87 -38.76
N ARG A 30 25.26 2.82 -37.81
CA ARG A 30 26.32 3.83 -37.62
C ARG A 30 27.15 3.44 -36.41
N LYS A 31 28.29 2.79 -36.67
CA LYS A 31 29.39 2.70 -35.71
C LYS A 31 29.87 4.11 -35.35
N LYS A 32 29.83 4.51 -34.07
CA LYS A 32 30.48 5.74 -33.62
C LYS A 32 31.58 5.42 -32.64
N SER A 33 32.76 5.76 -33.10
CA SER A 33 34.06 5.75 -32.49
C SER A 33 34.11 6.48 -31.15
N ARG A 34 34.82 5.84 -30.22
CA ARG A 34 35.21 6.30 -28.90
C ARG A 34 36.35 7.32 -29.05
N THR A 35 36.14 8.53 -28.56
CA THR A 35 37.26 9.46 -28.31
C THR A 35 37.11 10.06 -26.93
N THR A 36 37.97 9.59 -26.05
CA THR A 36 38.26 10.13 -24.71
C THR A 36 38.94 11.49 -24.85
N LYS A 37 38.41 12.52 -24.20
CA LYS A 37 39.18 13.71 -23.82
C LYS A 37 38.96 14.04 -22.37
N THR A 38 39.97 13.72 -21.60
CA THR A 38 40.19 14.15 -20.22
C THR A 38 40.48 15.62 -20.21
N VAL A 39 39.70 16.43 -19.46
CA VAL A 39 40.05 17.79 -19.10
C VAL A 39 40.00 17.91 -17.59
N LYS A 40 41.19 17.99 -16.99
CA LYS A 40 41.42 18.45 -15.63
C LYS A 40 41.08 19.94 -15.55
N ARG A 41 40.29 20.36 -14.57
CA ARG A 41 40.29 21.75 -14.07
C ARG A 41 40.17 21.76 -12.55
N THR A 42 41.19 22.36 -11.95
CA THR A 42 41.43 22.70 -10.56
C THR A 42 40.49 23.82 -10.07
N PRO A 43 40.29 23.99 -8.75
CA PRO A 43 39.24 24.81 -8.17
C PRO A 43 39.69 26.29 -8.01
N LYS A 44 38.75 27.23 -8.13
CA LYS A 44 38.94 28.62 -7.79
C LYS A 44 37.97 29.06 -6.68
N LYS A 45 38.56 29.63 -5.63
CA LYS A 45 37.96 30.19 -4.41
C LYS A 45 37.04 31.40 -4.66
N GLN A 46 35.97 31.43 -3.91
CA GLN A 46 35.13 32.43 -3.24
C GLN A 46 35.13 33.92 -3.69
N PRO A 47 34.06 34.71 -3.43
CA PRO A 47 33.74 35.17 -2.09
C PRO A 47 32.25 35.13 -1.66
N VAL A 48 32.09 35.28 -0.35
CA VAL A 48 30.94 35.36 0.54
C VAL A 48 30.04 36.56 0.26
N ALA A 49 28.72 36.37 0.32
CA ALA A 49 27.79 37.42 0.76
C ALA A 49 26.46 36.76 1.29
N THR A 50 26.26 36.97 2.58
CA THR A 50 25.07 37.38 3.35
C THR A 50 23.76 36.59 3.22
N VAL A 51 23.50 35.88 4.29
CA VAL A 51 22.32 35.66 5.16
C VAL A 51 20.99 36.23 4.65
N GLU A 52 20.04 35.38 4.37
CA GLU A 52 18.64 35.57 4.70
C GLU A 52 18.07 34.28 5.30
N ASN A 53 17.48 34.44 6.49
CA ASN A 53 16.86 33.39 7.27
C ASN A 53 15.53 32.95 6.62
N ASP A 54 15.49 31.75 6.04
CA ASP A 54 14.24 31.01 5.90
C ASP A 54 14.26 29.89 6.93
N GLU A 55 13.45 30.01 7.96
CA GLU A 55 13.18 28.98 8.94
C GLU A 55 12.55 27.77 8.21
N LYS A 56 13.42 26.90 7.76
CA LYS A 56 13.02 25.52 7.42
C LYS A 56 12.66 24.84 8.73
N VAL A 57 11.36 24.77 9.04
CA VAL A 57 10.83 23.88 10.07
C VAL A 57 11.17 22.44 9.64
N THR A 58 12.36 22.02 9.99
CA THR A 58 12.75 20.61 9.98
C THR A 58 12.04 19.98 11.16
N THR A 59 10.89 19.41 10.91
CA THR A 59 10.24 18.51 11.88
C THR A 59 11.19 17.32 12.05
N THR A 60 12.05 17.42 13.04
CA THR A 60 12.87 16.30 13.50
C THR A 60 11.90 15.29 14.07
N ILE A 61 11.51 14.29 13.25
CA ILE A 61 10.77 13.14 13.73
C ILE A 61 11.74 12.36 14.60
N THR A 62 11.62 12.55 15.91
CA THR A 62 12.25 11.70 16.90
C THR A 62 11.78 10.26 16.62
N PRO A 63 12.67 9.27 16.47
CA PRO A 63 12.22 7.90 16.25
C PRO A 63 11.43 7.45 17.46
N SER A 64 10.11 7.48 17.38
CA SER A 64 9.27 6.79 18.35
C SER A 64 9.60 5.31 18.17
N GLY A 65 9.75 4.55 19.26
CA GLY A 65 10.13 3.14 19.20
C GLY A 65 9.11 2.21 18.53
N LYS A 66 8.23 2.73 17.68
CA LYS A 66 7.24 2.02 16.87
C LYS A 66 7.88 1.46 15.58
N ASP A 67 7.34 0.35 15.11
CA ASP A 67 7.73 -0.18 13.79
C ASP A 67 7.23 0.73 12.66
N ASP A 68 7.79 0.54 11.47
CA ASP A 68 7.48 1.37 10.30
C ASP A 68 6.01 1.32 9.88
N VAL A 69 5.37 0.17 10.08
CA VAL A 69 3.94 0.01 9.77
C VAL A 69 3.08 0.80 10.75
N SER A 70 3.39 0.73 12.05
CA SER A 70 2.68 1.51 13.07
C SER A 70 2.83 3.01 12.84
N ASN A 71 4.03 3.47 12.47
CA ASN A 71 4.25 4.87 12.10
C ASN A 71 3.43 5.29 10.87
N TYR A 72 3.38 4.43 9.85
CA TYR A 72 2.56 4.66 8.67
C TYR A 72 1.08 4.81 9.01
N ILE A 73 0.56 3.92 9.84
CA ILE A 73 -0.83 3.96 10.30
C ILE A 73 -1.13 5.26 11.03
N ASP A 74 -0.28 5.67 11.98
CA ASP A 74 -0.48 6.89 12.75
C ASP A 74 -0.56 8.15 11.86
N ILE A 75 0.21 8.18 10.76
CA ILE A 75 0.23 9.30 9.83
C ILE A 75 -1.01 9.31 8.93
N PHE A 76 -1.40 8.15 8.39
CA PHE A 76 -2.35 8.08 7.28
C PHE A 76 -3.74 7.56 7.64
N ALA A 77 -4.00 7.16 8.89
CA ALA A 77 -5.32 6.67 9.30
C ALA A 77 -6.43 7.70 9.08
N ALA A 78 -6.15 8.97 9.33
CA ALA A 78 -7.12 10.05 9.11
C ALA A 78 -7.49 10.21 7.64
N ASP A 79 -6.52 10.11 6.72
CA ASP A 79 -6.77 10.16 5.28
C ASP A 79 -7.61 8.97 4.83
N ALA A 80 -7.28 7.75 5.28
CA ALA A 80 -8.04 6.55 4.93
C ALA A 80 -9.50 6.61 5.45
N MET A 81 -9.71 7.07 6.69
CA MET A 81 -11.06 7.26 7.23
C MET A 81 -11.86 8.31 6.45
N LYS A 82 -11.22 9.41 6.07
CA LYS A 82 -11.84 10.45 5.24
C LYS A 82 -12.27 9.90 3.87
N GLU A 83 -11.41 9.12 3.23
CA GLU A 83 -11.74 8.49 1.95
C GLU A 83 -12.87 7.45 2.11
N MET A 84 -12.92 6.69 3.20
CA MET A 84 -14.05 5.81 3.50
C MET A 84 -15.36 6.57 3.67
N GLN A 85 -15.36 7.72 4.35
CA GLN A 85 -16.55 8.57 4.48
C GLN A 85 -17.08 9.03 3.11
N LEU A 86 -16.18 9.42 2.21
CA LEU A 86 -16.51 9.98 0.90
C LEU A 86 -16.85 8.91 -0.14
N TYR A 87 -16.10 7.81 -0.18
CA TYR A 87 -16.13 6.82 -1.26
C TYR A 87 -16.57 5.43 -0.84
N LYS A 88 -16.82 5.20 0.46
CA LYS A 88 -17.31 3.91 0.99
C LYS A 88 -16.34 2.73 0.84
N ILE A 89 -15.08 2.99 0.58
CA ILE A 89 -14.02 1.97 0.60
C ILE A 89 -13.56 1.82 2.06
N PRO A 90 -13.51 0.61 2.65
CA PRO A 90 -13.06 0.45 4.03
C PRO A 90 -11.71 1.12 4.29
N ALA A 91 -11.61 1.87 5.38
CA ALA A 91 -10.35 2.50 5.78
C ALA A 91 -9.26 1.47 6.04
N SER A 92 -9.64 0.31 6.61
CA SER A 92 -8.76 -0.84 6.83
C SER A 92 -8.14 -1.35 5.52
N ILE A 93 -8.94 -1.48 4.47
CA ILE A 93 -8.50 -1.89 3.12
C ILE A 93 -7.55 -0.85 2.55
N THR A 94 -7.93 0.43 2.59
CA THR A 94 -7.11 1.52 2.06
C THR A 94 -5.75 1.61 2.76
N LEU A 95 -5.73 1.49 4.10
CA LEU A 95 -4.48 1.45 4.88
C LEU A 95 -3.62 0.24 4.55
N ALA A 96 -4.21 -0.97 4.51
CA ALA A 96 -3.48 -2.19 4.20
C ALA A 96 -2.86 -2.14 2.80
N GLN A 97 -3.58 -1.62 1.81
CA GLN A 97 -3.06 -1.37 0.46
C GLN A 97 -1.93 -0.35 0.49
N GLY A 98 -2.12 0.80 1.14
CA GLY A 98 -1.08 1.82 1.24
C GLY A 98 0.21 1.30 1.90
N ILE A 99 0.10 0.51 2.96
CA ILE A 99 1.25 -0.16 3.62
C ILE A 99 1.96 -1.09 2.62
N LEU A 100 1.20 -1.92 1.91
CA LEU A 100 1.74 -2.93 1.01
C LEU A 100 2.40 -2.31 -0.23
N GLU A 101 1.71 -1.39 -0.90
CA GLU A 101 2.14 -0.78 -2.17
C GLU A 101 3.30 0.21 -1.97
N SER A 102 3.32 0.93 -0.85
CA SER A 102 4.37 1.93 -0.55
C SER A 102 5.56 1.39 0.24
N GLY A 103 5.54 0.11 0.64
CA GLY A 103 6.51 -0.43 1.59
C GLY A 103 6.51 0.36 2.90
N SER A 104 5.32 0.59 3.49
CA SER A 104 5.11 1.41 4.69
C SER A 104 5.61 2.86 4.52
N GLY A 105 5.41 3.44 3.34
CA GLY A 105 5.80 4.80 3.02
C GLY A 105 7.28 4.99 2.70
N LYS A 106 8.09 3.92 2.65
CA LYS A 106 9.53 3.97 2.38
C LYS A 106 9.90 3.78 0.91
N GLY A 107 8.96 3.30 0.10
CA GLY A 107 9.16 3.12 -1.33
C GLY A 107 9.43 4.46 -2.04
N ARG A 108 10.23 4.42 -3.11
CA ARG A 108 10.67 5.63 -3.83
C ARG A 108 9.50 6.51 -4.27
N LEU A 109 8.42 5.91 -4.79
CA LEU A 109 7.23 6.67 -5.23
C LEU A 109 6.53 7.39 -4.07
N ALA A 110 6.47 6.78 -2.88
CA ALA A 110 5.91 7.42 -1.70
C ALA A 110 6.79 8.58 -1.23
N VAL A 111 8.12 8.37 -1.13
CA VAL A 111 9.07 9.37 -0.61
C VAL A 111 9.25 10.56 -1.53
N GLU A 112 9.46 10.32 -2.84
CA GLU A 112 9.81 11.38 -3.79
C GLU A 112 8.59 12.01 -4.47
N ALA A 113 7.45 11.30 -4.48
CA ALA A 113 6.27 11.71 -5.23
C ALA A 113 4.96 11.75 -4.41
N ASN A 114 4.98 11.43 -3.12
CA ASN A 114 3.77 11.26 -2.30
C ASN A 114 2.74 10.30 -2.93
N ASN A 115 3.21 9.34 -3.72
CA ASN A 115 2.38 8.40 -4.45
C ASN A 115 2.44 7.03 -3.78
N HIS A 116 1.51 6.79 -2.87
CA HIS A 116 1.48 5.62 -1.99
C HIS A 116 0.86 4.38 -2.64
N PHE A 117 0.23 4.52 -3.80
CA PHE A 117 -0.50 3.44 -4.48
C PHE A 117 0.01 3.16 -5.90
N GLY A 118 1.15 3.72 -6.29
CA GLY A 118 1.69 3.52 -7.63
C GLY A 118 0.74 4.01 -8.74
N VAL A 119 0.10 5.16 -8.54
CA VAL A 119 -0.85 5.69 -9.53
C VAL A 119 -0.09 6.17 -10.76
N LYS A 120 -0.29 5.47 -11.89
CA LYS A 120 0.36 5.79 -13.19
C LYS A 120 -0.27 7.02 -13.83
N CYS A 121 0.50 7.72 -14.70
CA CYS A 121 -0.02 8.81 -15.53
C CYS A 121 -0.94 8.22 -16.61
N HIS A 122 -2.24 8.40 -16.46
CA HIS A 122 -3.18 8.03 -17.52
C HIS A 122 -3.33 9.17 -18.53
N THR A 123 -3.93 8.87 -19.69
CA THR A 123 -4.26 9.84 -20.72
C THR A 123 -4.98 11.05 -20.12
N GLY A 124 -4.48 12.25 -20.41
CA GLY A 124 -5.03 13.50 -19.87
C GLY A 124 -4.41 13.99 -18.56
N TRP A 125 -3.46 13.25 -17.96
CA TRP A 125 -2.75 13.75 -16.78
C TRP A 125 -1.81 14.92 -17.14
N THR A 126 -2.05 16.09 -16.55
CA THR A 126 -1.26 17.33 -16.78
C THR A 126 -0.46 17.74 -15.55
N GLY A 127 -0.60 17.05 -14.42
CA GLY A 127 0.11 17.31 -13.17
C GLY A 127 1.59 16.92 -13.20
N ALA A 128 2.29 17.13 -12.10
CA ALA A 128 3.69 16.73 -11.94
C ALA A 128 3.86 15.21 -12.07
N LYS A 129 5.04 14.78 -12.51
CA LYS A 129 5.35 13.40 -12.89
C LYS A 129 6.67 12.97 -12.28
N ILE A 130 6.80 11.66 -12.08
CA ILE A 130 8.05 10.97 -11.77
C ILE A 130 8.12 9.72 -12.65
N TYR A 131 9.32 9.31 -13.04
CA TYR A 131 9.53 8.11 -13.84
C TYR A 131 10.18 7.04 -12.97
N HIS A 132 9.67 5.82 -13.07
CA HIS A 132 10.10 4.68 -12.28
C HIS A 132 9.97 3.40 -13.09
N ASP A 133 10.90 2.47 -12.93
CA ASP A 133 10.84 1.16 -13.55
C ASP A 133 9.94 0.27 -12.68
N ASP A 134 8.86 -0.26 -13.28
CA ASP A 134 7.89 -1.15 -12.66
C ASP A 134 7.61 -2.32 -13.61
N ASP A 135 6.47 -2.37 -14.29
CA ASP A 135 6.21 -3.39 -15.32
C ASP A 135 7.02 -3.15 -16.60
N GLU A 136 7.32 -1.89 -16.88
CA GLU A 136 8.14 -1.43 -18.00
C GLU A 136 9.19 -0.41 -17.53
N ASP A 137 10.26 -0.24 -18.32
CA ASP A 137 11.30 0.75 -18.03
C ASP A 137 10.73 2.18 -18.16
N GLN A 138 11.05 3.05 -17.20
CA GLN A 138 10.69 4.47 -17.22
C GLN A 138 9.18 4.76 -17.36
N GLU A 139 8.36 3.97 -16.68
CA GLU A 139 6.93 4.26 -16.62
C GLU A 139 6.62 5.57 -15.90
N CYS A 140 5.58 6.27 -16.37
CA CYS A 140 5.16 7.54 -15.81
C CYS A 140 4.20 7.34 -14.63
N PHE A 141 4.59 7.87 -13.46
CA PHE A 141 3.75 7.92 -12.26
C PHE A 141 3.39 9.36 -11.88
N ARG A 142 2.21 9.55 -11.30
CA ARG A 142 1.78 10.85 -10.79
C ARG A 142 2.64 11.27 -9.61
N LYS A 143 2.99 12.55 -9.56
CA LYS A 143 3.65 13.17 -8.41
C LYS A 143 2.69 14.17 -7.77
N TYR A 144 2.47 14.01 -6.47
CA TYR A 144 1.54 14.82 -5.70
C TYR A 144 2.28 15.79 -4.79
N LYS A 145 1.61 16.89 -4.43
CA LYS A 145 2.12 17.85 -3.42
C LYS A 145 2.00 17.27 -2.01
N ASP A 146 0.98 16.44 -1.80
CA ASP A 146 0.67 15.82 -0.52
C ASP A 146 0.12 14.41 -0.75
N ALA A 147 0.36 13.51 0.22
CA ALA A 147 -0.03 12.11 0.11
C ALA A 147 -1.55 11.91 0.05
N SER A 148 -2.36 12.79 0.66
CA SER A 148 -3.82 12.73 0.63
C SER A 148 -4.39 12.74 -0.80
N TYR A 149 -3.68 13.36 -1.75
CA TYR A 149 -4.08 13.29 -3.17
C TYR A 149 -3.90 11.91 -3.78
N SER A 150 -2.89 11.14 -3.35
CA SER A 150 -2.75 9.76 -3.82
C SER A 150 -3.81 8.84 -3.22
N TYR A 151 -4.23 9.07 -1.97
CA TYR A 151 -5.36 8.41 -1.33
C TYR A 151 -6.66 8.68 -2.09
N ARG A 152 -6.89 9.94 -2.43
CA ARG A 152 -8.05 10.35 -3.24
C ARG A 152 -8.05 9.70 -4.63
N ASP A 153 -6.93 9.74 -5.32
CA ASP A 153 -6.82 9.16 -6.67
C ASP A 153 -6.96 7.63 -6.64
N HIS A 154 -6.52 6.96 -5.57
CA HIS A 154 -6.77 5.55 -5.33
C HIS A 154 -8.28 5.28 -5.15
N SER A 155 -8.98 6.09 -4.36
CA SER A 155 -10.43 5.96 -4.19
C SER A 155 -11.16 6.14 -5.52
N LEU A 156 -10.81 7.16 -6.31
CA LEU A 156 -11.36 7.38 -7.64
C LEU A 156 -11.02 6.23 -8.60
N PHE A 157 -9.82 5.66 -8.50
CA PHE A 157 -9.45 4.49 -9.31
C PHE A 157 -10.39 3.30 -9.09
N LEU A 158 -10.86 3.08 -7.87
CA LEU A 158 -11.78 1.99 -7.56
C LEU A 158 -13.23 2.36 -7.91
N THR A 159 -13.67 3.59 -7.67
CA THR A 159 -15.06 4.00 -7.91
C THR A 159 -15.38 4.16 -9.39
N ASP A 160 -14.44 4.65 -10.19
CA ASP A 160 -14.71 5.01 -11.59
C ASP A 160 -14.62 3.81 -12.56
N ARG A 161 -14.12 2.67 -12.10
CA ARG A 161 -13.95 1.49 -12.95
C ARG A 161 -15.02 0.43 -12.72
N LYS A 162 -15.80 0.13 -13.76
CA LYS A 162 -16.90 -0.86 -13.72
C LYS A 162 -16.52 -2.21 -13.13
N ARG A 163 -15.27 -2.66 -13.32
CA ARG A 163 -14.80 -3.94 -12.81
C ARG A 163 -14.82 -4.03 -11.28
N TYR A 164 -14.73 -2.89 -10.59
CA TYR A 164 -14.79 -2.83 -9.13
C TYR A 164 -16.18 -2.53 -8.58
N ALA A 165 -17.19 -2.29 -9.42
CA ALA A 165 -18.54 -1.93 -8.97
C ALA A 165 -19.18 -2.98 -8.04
N GLY A 166 -18.75 -4.26 -8.15
CA GLY A 166 -19.19 -5.33 -7.27
C GLY A 166 -18.77 -5.15 -5.81
N LEU A 167 -17.63 -4.49 -5.57
CA LEU A 167 -17.09 -4.24 -4.22
C LEU A 167 -18.03 -3.37 -3.38
N PHE A 168 -18.67 -2.39 -4.00
CA PHE A 168 -19.57 -1.44 -3.34
C PHE A 168 -20.94 -2.03 -2.96
N LYS A 169 -21.15 -3.34 -3.19
CA LYS A 169 -22.29 -4.12 -2.71
C LYS A 169 -21.96 -4.93 -1.45
N LEU A 170 -20.68 -4.96 -1.08
CA LEU A 170 -20.20 -5.62 0.13
C LEU A 170 -20.42 -4.70 1.34
N ASP A 171 -20.55 -5.31 2.52
CA ASP A 171 -20.58 -4.54 3.75
C ASP A 171 -19.24 -3.81 3.94
N ALA A 172 -19.32 -2.55 4.36
CA ALA A 172 -18.16 -1.68 4.46
C ALA A 172 -17.18 -2.07 5.61
N ASP A 173 -17.56 -3.00 6.47
CA ASP A 173 -16.73 -3.59 7.52
C ASP A 173 -16.35 -5.06 7.25
N ASP A 174 -16.80 -5.64 6.14
CA ASP A 174 -16.34 -6.97 5.71
C ASP A 174 -15.06 -6.85 4.87
N TYR A 175 -13.97 -6.46 5.54
CA TYR A 175 -12.68 -6.35 4.89
C TYR A 175 -12.18 -7.66 4.25
N LYS A 176 -12.67 -8.83 4.71
CA LYS A 176 -12.30 -10.13 4.11
C LYS A 176 -12.94 -10.30 2.74
N ALA A 177 -14.22 -9.99 2.62
CA ALA A 177 -14.92 -9.99 1.33
C ALA A 177 -14.34 -8.92 0.39
N TRP A 178 -14.01 -7.73 0.91
CA TRP A 178 -13.35 -6.68 0.14
C TRP A 178 -11.98 -7.11 -0.40
N ALA A 179 -11.13 -7.71 0.44
CA ALA A 179 -9.81 -8.21 0.03
C ALA A 179 -9.91 -9.26 -1.08
N GLN A 180 -10.86 -10.22 -0.95
CA GLN A 180 -11.11 -11.22 -1.98
C GLN A 180 -11.69 -10.58 -3.25
N GLY A 181 -12.66 -9.69 -3.11
CA GLY A 181 -13.29 -9.01 -4.23
C GLY A 181 -12.31 -8.14 -5.05
N LEU A 182 -11.35 -7.49 -4.40
CA LEU A 182 -10.26 -6.77 -5.08
C LEU A 182 -9.44 -7.73 -5.97
N LYS A 183 -9.10 -8.90 -5.46
CA LYS A 183 -8.39 -9.93 -6.23
C LYS A 183 -9.21 -10.42 -7.42
N ASP A 184 -10.50 -10.73 -7.19
CA ASP A 184 -11.40 -11.24 -8.22
C ASP A 184 -11.67 -10.20 -9.31
N ALA A 185 -11.71 -8.91 -8.94
CA ALA A 185 -11.80 -7.80 -9.87
C ALA A 185 -10.47 -7.48 -10.59
N GLY A 186 -9.39 -8.21 -10.31
CA GLY A 186 -8.10 -8.05 -10.96
C GLY A 186 -7.31 -6.82 -10.53
N TYR A 187 -7.40 -6.44 -9.25
CA TYR A 187 -6.57 -5.37 -8.69
C TYR A 187 -5.09 -5.80 -8.63
N ALA A 188 -4.84 -7.04 -8.23
CA ALA A 188 -3.50 -7.63 -8.19
C ALA A 188 -3.47 -9.02 -8.82
N THR A 189 -2.35 -9.38 -9.42
CA THR A 189 -2.11 -10.71 -10.01
C THR A 189 -1.72 -11.74 -8.95
N ASP A 190 -1.11 -11.33 -7.84
CA ASP A 190 -0.68 -12.21 -6.75
C ASP A 190 -1.87 -12.95 -6.13
N ARG A 191 -1.81 -14.28 -6.15
CA ARG A 191 -2.86 -15.15 -5.55
C ARG A 191 -2.97 -14.98 -4.04
N ARG A 192 -1.90 -14.53 -3.36
CA ARG A 192 -1.86 -14.30 -1.91
C ARG A 192 -2.25 -12.88 -1.51
N TYR A 193 -2.62 -12.02 -2.46
CA TYR A 193 -2.97 -10.63 -2.18
C TYR A 193 -4.05 -10.47 -1.10
N PRO A 194 -5.19 -11.21 -1.14
CA PRO A 194 -6.19 -11.13 -0.08
C PRO A 194 -5.63 -11.49 1.30
N ALA A 195 -4.87 -12.57 1.37
CA ALA A 195 -4.27 -13.00 2.65
C ALA A 195 -3.27 -11.98 3.20
N LYS A 196 -2.51 -11.29 2.33
CA LYS A 196 -1.61 -10.20 2.74
C LYS A 196 -2.38 -9.03 3.35
N LEU A 197 -3.45 -8.57 2.71
CA LEU A 197 -4.30 -7.49 3.22
C LEU A 197 -4.93 -7.88 4.56
N VAL A 198 -5.58 -9.06 4.62
CA VAL A 198 -6.22 -9.55 5.86
C VAL A 198 -5.21 -9.67 6.99
N SER A 199 -4.00 -10.20 6.72
CA SER A 199 -2.94 -10.30 7.74
C SER A 199 -2.51 -8.94 8.29
N LEU A 200 -2.41 -7.91 7.46
CA LEU A 200 -2.11 -6.54 7.90
C LEU A 200 -3.26 -5.97 8.74
N ILE A 201 -4.49 -6.13 8.28
CA ILE A 201 -5.67 -5.62 8.96
C ILE A 201 -5.81 -6.25 10.35
N GLU A 202 -5.70 -7.56 10.46
CA GLU A 202 -5.82 -8.28 11.72
C GLU A 202 -4.65 -8.01 12.66
N ARG A 203 -3.42 -7.97 12.14
CA ARG A 203 -2.21 -7.71 12.96
C ARG A 203 -2.20 -6.33 13.59
N TYR A 204 -2.59 -5.31 12.84
CA TYR A 204 -2.54 -3.91 13.28
C TYR A 204 -3.91 -3.36 13.68
N ARG A 205 -4.94 -4.22 13.71
CA ARG A 205 -6.32 -3.85 14.07
C ARG A 205 -6.83 -2.66 13.28
N LEU A 206 -6.62 -2.70 11.96
CA LEU A 206 -7.06 -1.62 11.07
C LEU A 206 -8.58 -1.54 10.97
N ASP A 207 -9.28 -2.63 11.25
CA ASP A 207 -10.74 -2.74 11.34
C ASP A 207 -11.37 -1.72 12.31
N LYS A 208 -10.61 -1.27 13.31
CA LYS A 208 -11.07 -0.22 14.24
C LYS A 208 -11.39 1.11 13.55
N TYR A 209 -10.71 1.42 12.45
CA TYR A 209 -10.96 2.64 11.70
C TYR A 209 -12.24 2.56 10.87
N ASP A 210 -12.59 1.37 10.39
CA ASP A 210 -13.88 1.12 9.74
C ASP A 210 -15.03 1.30 10.74
N ALA A 211 -14.93 0.67 11.91
CA ALA A 211 -15.91 0.79 12.98
C ALA A 211 -16.08 2.26 13.42
N GLN A 212 -14.99 3.00 13.55
CA GLN A 212 -15.03 4.42 13.91
C GLN A 212 -15.79 5.25 12.87
N VAL A 213 -15.57 5.03 11.58
CA VAL A 213 -16.28 5.74 10.50
C VAL A 213 -17.75 5.36 10.45
N LEU A 214 -18.09 4.10 10.72
CA LEU A 214 -19.45 3.58 10.71
C LEU A 214 -20.26 3.93 11.98
N GLY A 215 -19.62 4.56 12.99
CA GLY A 215 -20.24 4.81 14.28
C GLY A 215 -20.64 3.51 15.00
N LYS A 216 -20.03 2.40 14.61
CA LYS A 216 -20.19 1.14 15.32
C LYS A 216 -19.30 1.23 16.56
N GLU A 217 -19.90 1.00 17.74
CA GLU A 217 -19.06 0.57 18.84
C GLU A 217 -18.25 -0.57 18.29
N LEU A 218 -16.92 -0.49 18.45
CA LEU A 218 -16.11 -1.68 18.31
C LEU A 218 -16.79 -2.66 19.26
N SER A 219 -17.62 -3.56 18.73
CA SER A 219 -17.91 -4.77 19.44
C SER A 219 -16.55 -5.46 19.53
N TYR A 220 -15.72 -4.94 20.46
CA TYR A 220 -14.91 -5.81 21.24
C TYR A 220 -15.92 -6.80 21.84
N THR A 221 -16.18 -7.89 21.18
CA THR A 221 -15.75 -9.09 21.82
C THR A 221 -14.22 -8.90 21.93
N GLN A 222 -13.76 -8.03 22.88
CA GLN A 222 -12.99 -8.68 23.91
C GLN A 222 -13.78 -9.98 24.13
N THR A 223 -13.31 -11.05 23.55
CA THR A 223 -13.05 -12.15 24.40
C THR A 223 -12.00 -11.56 25.38
N GLU A 224 -12.41 -10.58 26.17
CA GLU A 224 -12.20 -10.68 27.57
C GLU A 224 -12.85 -12.02 27.93
N ASN A 225 -12.16 -13.08 27.59
CA ASN A 225 -12.00 -14.12 28.54
C ASN A 225 -11.39 -13.37 29.74
N THR A 226 -12.31 -12.77 30.51
CA THR A 226 -12.10 -12.13 31.79
C THR A 226 -11.58 -13.12 32.82
N ASN A 227 -10.81 -14.11 32.40
CA ASN A 227 -10.04 -15.06 33.16
C ASN A 227 -8.66 -15.34 32.55
N THR A 228 -8.19 -14.58 31.54
CA THR A 228 -6.78 -14.67 31.16
C THR A 228 -6.02 -13.77 32.13
N THR A 229 -5.62 -14.32 33.26
CA THR A 229 -4.79 -13.62 34.24
C THR A 229 -3.49 -13.25 33.56
N GLN A 230 -3.38 -11.99 33.11
CA GLN A 230 -2.15 -11.47 32.54
C GLN A 230 -1.09 -11.47 33.65
N ILE A 231 -0.02 -12.23 33.46
CA ILE A 231 1.06 -12.39 34.43
C ILE A 231 2.06 -11.26 34.17
N LYS A 232 2.25 -10.39 35.17
CA LYS A 232 3.36 -9.44 35.17
C LYS A 232 4.63 -10.17 35.62
N TYR A 233 5.62 -10.28 34.72
CA TYR A 233 6.84 -11.02 34.95
C TYR A 233 8.06 -10.09 34.87
N ILE A 234 8.98 -10.20 35.83
CA ILE A 234 10.27 -9.50 35.82
C ILE A 234 11.33 -10.46 35.28
N VAL A 235 11.96 -10.08 34.17
CA VAL A 235 12.97 -10.88 33.46
C VAL A 235 14.20 -11.07 34.37
N VAL A 236 14.61 -12.32 34.59
CA VAL A 236 15.79 -12.68 35.39
C VAL A 236 16.90 -13.24 34.48
N LYS A 237 18.10 -13.33 35.00
CA LYS A 237 19.25 -13.87 34.28
C LYS A 237 18.99 -15.31 33.81
N GLY A 238 19.13 -15.56 32.53
CA GLY A 238 18.92 -16.87 31.91
C GLY A 238 17.54 -17.04 31.23
N ASP A 239 16.62 -16.07 31.42
CA ASP A 239 15.35 -16.10 30.71
C ASP A 239 15.51 -15.87 29.23
N THR A 240 14.68 -16.57 28.47
CA THR A 240 14.45 -16.36 27.05
C THR A 240 12.96 -16.32 26.77
N LEU A 241 12.54 -15.62 25.73
CA LEU A 241 11.13 -15.62 25.33
C LEU A 241 10.60 -17.03 25.06
N TYR A 242 11.43 -17.92 24.52
CA TYR A 242 11.05 -19.31 24.29
C TYR A 242 10.82 -20.06 25.61
N GLY A 243 11.75 -19.92 26.58
CA GLY A 243 11.61 -20.53 27.89
C GLY A 243 10.38 -20.03 28.63
N LEU A 244 10.12 -18.72 28.58
CA LEU A 244 8.93 -18.11 29.18
C LEU A 244 7.64 -18.54 28.48
N ALA A 245 7.63 -18.63 27.17
CA ALA A 245 6.49 -19.13 26.40
C ALA A 245 6.13 -20.57 26.79
N THR A 246 7.13 -21.44 26.84
CA THR A 246 6.95 -22.84 27.29
C THR A 246 6.46 -22.94 28.74
N LYS A 247 7.09 -22.17 29.66
CA LYS A 247 6.76 -22.16 31.08
C LYS A 247 5.33 -21.71 31.36
N HIS A 248 4.83 -20.78 30.59
CA HIS A 248 3.52 -20.15 30.80
C HIS A 248 2.45 -20.60 29.78
N ASN A 249 2.70 -21.70 29.07
CA ASN A 249 1.78 -22.26 28.07
C ASN A 249 1.27 -21.18 27.08
N THR A 250 2.19 -20.48 26.43
CA THR A 250 1.89 -19.45 25.45
C THR A 250 2.90 -19.52 24.28
N THR A 251 2.85 -18.58 23.37
CA THR A 251 3.81 -18.53 22.24
C THR A 251 4.74 -17.31 22.35
N VAL A 252 5.94 -17.45 21.77
CA VAL A 252 6.89 -16.33 21.66
C VAL A 252 6.24 -15.13 20.96
N ASP A 253 5.47 -15.38 19.89
CA ASP A 253 4.80 -14.34 19.15
C ASP A 253 3.73 -13.61 19.99
N ARG A 254 3.03 -14.36 20.85
CA ARG A 254 2.06 -13.74 21.78
C ARG A 254 2.75 -12.85 22.79
N ILE A 255 3.85 -13.30 23.42
CA ILE A 255 4.62 -12.47 24.35
C ILE A 255 5.16 -11.23 23.65
N LYS A 256 5.72 -11.38 22.46
CA LYS A 256 6.20 -10.23 21.67
C LYS A 256 5.10 -9.24 21.36
N LEU A 257 3.94 -9.73 20.96
CA LEU A 257 2.79 -8.91 20.57
C LEU A 257 2.32 -8.02 21.73
N ILE A 258 2.07 -8.62 22.91
CA ILE A 258 1.51 -7.88 24.06
C ILE A 258 2.51 -6.93 24.72
N ASN A 259 3.83 -7.15 24.48
CA ASN A 259 4.91 -6.32 25.02
C ASN A 259 5.52 -5.37 23.98
N GLY A 260 5.05 -5.36 22.74
CA GLY A 260 5.62 -4.54 21.67
C GLY A 260 7.08 -4.87 21.32
N LEU A 261 7.52 -6.13 21.54
CA LEU A 261 8.88 -6.55 21.28
C LEU A 261 9.10 -6.83 19.78
N ARG A 262 10.20 -6.31 19.24
CA ARG A 262 10.53 -6.45 17.80
C ARG A 262 11.28 -7.73 17.49
N ASP A 263 12.12 -8.14 18.40
CA ASP A 263 12.96 -9.34 18.30
C ASP A 263 12.79 -10.23 19.55
N ASN A 264 13.63 -11.21 19.71
CA ASN A 264 13.57 -12.13 20.84
C ASN A 264 14.40 -11.66 22.06
N SER A 265 14.93 -10.44 22.02
CA SER A 265 15.78 -9.89 23.08
C SER A 265 14.93 -9.34 24.21
N ILE A 266 15.23 -9.79 25.44
CA ILE A 266 14.65 -9.29 26.67
C ILE A 266 15.76 -8.88 27.64
N SER A 267 15.58 -7.78 28.36
CA SER A 267 16.59 -7.26 29.28
C SER A 267 16.32 -7.73 30.70
N ILE A 268 17.38 -8.17 31.37
CA ILE A 268 17.27 -8.53 32.82
C ILE A 268 16.75 -7.33 33.61
N GLY A 269 15.76 -7.56 34.46
CA GLY A 269 15.09 -6.54 35.24
C GLY A 269 13.95 -5.82 34.53
N SER A 270 13.76 -6.02 33.25
CA SER A 270 12.58 -5.48 32.55
C SER A 270 11.31 -6.23 32.97
N THR A 271 10.19 -5.50 32.95
CA THR A 271 8.88 -6.11 33.15
C THR A 271 8.29 -6.49 31.81
N ILE A 272 7.83 -7.73 31.66
CA ILE A 272 7.05 -8.20 30.56
C ILE A 272 5.71 -8.76 31.01
N PHE A 273 4.72 -8.70 30.15
CA PHE A 273 3.40 -9.29 30.35
C PHE A 273 3.30 -10.62 29.63
N ILE A 274 2.74 -11.63 30.26
CA ILE A 274 2.57 -12.97 29.70
C ILE A 274 1.11 -13.37 29.83
N GLU A 275 0.50 -13.79 28.75
CA GLU A 275 -0.85 -14.36 28.73
C GLU A 275 -0.75 -15.86 28.44
N PRO A 276 -1.11 -16.72 29.38
CA PRO A 276 -1.22 -18.15 29.13
C PRO A 276 -2.29 -18.46 28.08
N ASP A 277 -2.03 -19.44 27.22
CA ASP A 277 -3.06 -19.95 26.32
C ASP A 277 -4.03 -20.83 27.11
N THR A 278 -5.29 -20.42 27.22
CA THR A 278 -6.33 -21.12 27.98
C THR A 278 -7.03 -22.19 27.14
N LYS A 279 -6.53 -22.51 25.94
CA LYS A 279 -7.07 -23.61 25.14
C LYS A 279 -6.48 -24.94 25.61
N ASN A 280 -7.16 -25.59 26.54
CA ASN A 280 -7.15 -27.04 26.76
C ASN A 280 -8.40 -27.64 26.14
#